data_e26f5ff611612da5c8cbd56157c9b6eb
#
_entry.id   e26f5ff611612da5c8cbd56157c9b6eb
#
_cell.length_a   1.000
_cell.length_b   1.000
_cell.length_c   1.000
_cell.angle_alpha   90.00
_cell.angle_beta   90.00
_cell.angle_gamma   90.00
#
_symmetry.space_group_name_H-M   'P 1'
#
loop_
_entity.id
_entity.type
_entity.pdbx_description
1 polymer ?
#
loop_
_entity_poly.entity_id
_entity_poly.type
_entity_poly.pdbx_seq_one_letter_code
_entity_poly.pdbx_strand_id
1 'polypeptide(L)'
;MKRTILLISLVFCFLKAFPQETATRSDTLRKNALNIFMNASDYFRKEIPYVNYVRDIKDAGVYILSTIQGTGSGGQKFTYFLVGQNENAGMRDTLSFVTAPDETQDEIRIKEVSTLKMGLMRYVAKTPLAKYLNISFSEPLSETVSTDKWNSWVFKTSMNGFLDGQQLTKSTQLFGNISANRITKDWKLNSSVNYNYGKDVFDTTGGNITSENISKSVNLLIVRSLSEHWSYGGSASFGTSSFNNQKMLFSLMPGIEYDIFPYSESTRRQLRLLYKIGYNYVTYIDSTIYDKTKEPLWLHSFSAAYEVVQKWGSINVSFSYSNYVRDWSKNNFSLNGFIELRVAKGLSVNFGGGASLIHDQLGLVKGGATTQEVLLRRKELATQYQYFTMFGFSFTFGSIYNNVVNPRFGNSGGGGSMTMTIN
;
A
#
# COMPACT_ATOMS: atom_id res chain seq x y z
N MET A 1 27.00 14.90 39.81
CA MET A 1 26.30 16.13 39.46
C MET A 1 27.16 17.19 38.76
N LYS A 2 28.39 17.53 39.19
CA LYS A 2 29.20 18.57 38.51
C LYS A 2 29.65 18.22 37.08
N ARG A 3 29.87 16.93 36.74
CA ARG A 3 30.29 16.51 35.38
C ARG A 3 29.11 16.52 34.37
N THR A 4 27.89 16.27 34.81
CA THR A 4 26.70 16.27 33.97
C THR A 4 26.27 17.71 33.59
N ILE A 5 26.46 18.67 34.49
CA ILE A 5 26.19 20.07 34.24
C ILE A 5 27.19 20.65 33.24
N LEU A 6 28.47 20.20 33.28
CA LEU A 6 29.50 20.63 32.33
C LEU A 6 29.19 20.15 30.88
N LEU A 7 28.68 18.93 30.71
CA LEU A 7 28.26 18.38 29.42
C LEU A 7 27.05 19.10 28.84
N ILE A 8 26.05 19.46 29.65
CA ILE A 8 24.87 20.20 29.22
C ILE A 8 25.25 21.64 28.84
N SER A 9 26.17 22.27 29.59
CA SER A 9 26.70 23.60 29.28
C SER A 9 27.50 23.61 27.98
N LEU A 10 28.25 22.54 27.66
CA LEU A 10 29.01 22.41 26.40
C LEU A 10 28.09 22.29 25.20
N VAL A 11 26.97 21.53 25.31
CA VAL A 11 25.96 21.38 24.27
C VAL A 11 25.23 22.72 24.02
N PHE A 12 24.98 23.50 25.07
CA PHE A 12 24.35 24.83 24.92
C PHE A 12 25.29 25.89 24.32
N CYS A 13 26.61 25.77 24.53
CA CYS A 13 27.60 26.66 23.87
C CYS A 13 27.74 26.33 22.37
N PHE A 14 27.64 25.08 21.96
CA PHE A 14 27.65 24.69 20.56
C PHE A 14 26.44 25.22 19.78
N LEU A 15 25.27 25.34 20.42
CA LEU A 15 24.07 25.89 19.78
C LEU A 15 24.15 27.41 19.51
N LYS A 16 25.08 28.13 20.12
CA LYS A 16 25.29 29.57 19.88
C LYS A 16 26.42 29.89 18.91
N ALA A 17 27.20 28.88 18.48
CA ALA A 17 28.40 29.11 17.68
C ALA A 17 28.17 28.92 16.16
N PHE A 18 26.98 28.64 15.72
CA PHE A 18 26.67 28.72 14.31
C PHE A 18 26.42 30.20 13.98
N PRO A 19 27.26 30.85 13.14
CA PRO A 19 26.91 32.16 12.62
C PRO A 19 25.57 31.96 11.91
N GLN A 20 24.58 32.76 12.31
CA GLN A 20 23.39 32.94 11.52
C GLN A 20 23.88 33.58 10.21
N GLU A 21 24.20 32.74 9.21
CA GLU A 21 24.37 33.21 7.86
C GLU A 21 23.12 34.03 7.55
N THR A 22 23.29 35.33 7.47
CA THR A 22 22.28 36.19 6.87
C THR A 22 21.96 35.58 5.54
N ALA A 23 20.78 34.95 5.46
CA ALA A 23 20.28 34.24 4.30
C ALA A 23 20.54 35.08 3.06
N THR A 24 21.56 34.72 2.33
CA THR A 24 21.85 35.32 1.04
C THR A 24 20.62 35.07 0.20
N ARG A 25 20.11 36.07 -0.41
CA ARG A 25 18.86 36.23 -1.18
C ARG A 25 18.49 35.15 -2.22
N SER A 26 19.16 34.03 -2.25
CA SER A 26 18.87 32.91 -3.19
C SER A 26 17.76 31.98 -2.72
N ASP A 27 17.38 32.04 -1.44
CA ASP A 27 16.25 31.32 -0.85
C ASP A 27 14.93 32.08 -1.03
N THR A 28 14.89 32.91 -2.00
CA THR A 28 13.79 33.79 -2.25
C THR A 28 12.61 33.01 -2.74
N LEU A 29 11.62 32.96 -1.87
CA LEU A 29 10.24 33.06 -2.27
C LEU A 29 10.15 33.86 -3.54
N ARG A 30 9.73 33.24 -4.61
CA ARG A 30 9.28 34.01 -5.75
C ARG A 30 8.01 34.72 -5.29
N LYS A 31 8.17 35.99 -4.89
CA LYS A 31 7.14 36.81 -4.23
C LYS A 31 5.75 36.73 -4.90
N ASN A 32 5.72 36.38 -6.17
CA ASN A 32 4.53 36.32 -7.00
C ASN A 32 4.23 34.91 -7.51
N ALA A 33 4.90 33.88 -6.98
CA ALA A 33 4.67 32.50 -7.40
C ALA A 33 3.48 31.88 -6.64
N LEU A 34 2.81 30.97 -7.29
CA LEU A 34 1.74 30.19 -6.70
C LEU A 34 2.28 29.34 -5.53
N ASN A 35 1.66 29.45 -4.37
CA ASN A 35 1.92 28.60 -3.24
C ASN A 35 1.16 27.27 -3.43
N ILE A 36 1.85 26.15 -3.48
CA ILE A 36 1.25 24.82 -3.57
C ILE A 36 1.57 23.96 -2.36
N PHE A 37 0.62 23.13 -1.96
CA PHE A 37 0.83 22.09 -0.97
C PHE A 37 0.72 20.72 -1.64
N MET A 38 1.76 19.91 -1.55
CA MET A 38 1.79 18.50 -1.94
C MET A 38 2.93 17.77 -1.23
N ASN A 39 2.86 16.46 -1.17
CA ASN A 39 4.00 15.63 -0.78
C ASN A 39 4.99 15.54 -1.95
N ALA A 40 5.88 16.54 -2.05
CA ALA A 40 6.80 16.66 -3.18
C ALA A 40 8.18 16.07 -2.85
N SER A 41 8.68 15.22 -3.73
CA SER A 41 10.09 14.82 -3.72
C SER A 41 10.99 15.95 -4.18
N ASP A 42 12.30 15.82 -3.97
CA ASP A 42 13.28 16.78 -4.45
C ASP A 42 13.30 16.91 -5.98
N TYR A 43 12.91 15.85 -6.68
CA TYR A 43 12.78 15.86 -8.12
C TYR A 43 11.69 16.85 -8.58
N PHE A 44 10.50 16.83 -7.95
CA PHE A 44 9.43 17.78 -8.27
C PHE A 44 9.87 19.23 -8.03
N ARG A 45 10.58 19.50 -6.94
CA ARG A 45 11.06 20.84 -6.62
C ARG A 45 12.04 21.38 -7.66
N LYS A 46 12.87 20.50 -8.22
CA LYS A 46 13.80 20.85 -9.31
C LYS A 46 13.08 21.10 -10.63
N GLU A 47 12.13 20.22 -10.97
CA GLU A 47 11.47 20.22 -12.27
C GLU A 47 10.32 21.24 -12.38
N ILE A 48 9.73 21.64 -11.25
CA ILE A 48 8.66 22.65 -11.18
C ILE A 48 9.12 23.81 -10.28
N PRO A 49 10.15 24.55 -10.67
CA PRO A 49 10.76 25.58 -9.81
C PRO A 49 10.01 26.90 -9.79
N TYR A 50 8.94 27.07 -10.57
CA TYR A 50 8.17 28.31 -10.71
C TYR A 50 7.00 28.42 -9.75
N VAL A 51 6.87 27.50 -8.79
CA VAL A 51 5.92 27.53 -7.68
C VAL A 51 6.64 27.54 -6.34
N ASN A 52 5.96 27.94 -5.27
CA ASN A 52 6.43 27.80 -3.91
C ASN A 52 5.81 26.58 -3.26
N TYR A 53 6.62 25.69 -2.69
CA TYR A 53 6.15 24.54 -1.93
C TYR A 53 5.96 24.95 -0.47
N VAL A 54 4.73 24.94 0.00
CA VAL A 54 4.41 25.25 1.40
C VAL A 54 4.22 23.97 2.22
N ARG A 55 4.53 24.05 3.51
CA ARG A 55 4.46 22.90 4.43
C ARG A 55 3.10 22.69 5.04
N ASP A 56 2.26 23.70 5.02
CA ASP A 56 0.89 23.57 5.54
C ASP A 56 -0.12 23.88 4.44
N ILE A 57 -1.17 23.07 4.41
CA ILE A 57 -2.25 23.19 3.43
C ILE A 57 -2.97 24.54 3.51
N LYS A 58 -2.99 25.17 4.70
CA LYS A 58 -3.62 26.47 4.92
C LYS A 58 -2.86 27.63 4.27
N ASP A 59 -1.58 27.46 4.03
CA ASP A 59 -0.71 28.47 3.39
C ASP A 59 -0.71 28.33 1.85
N ALA A 60 -1.40 27.31 1.32
CA ALA A 60 -1.42 27.03 -0.11
C ALA A 60 -2.54 27.78 -0.83
N GLY A 61 -2.26 28.30 -2.02
CA GLY A 61 -3.28 28.74 -2.98
C GLY A 61 -3.89 27.56 -3.75
N VAL A 62 -3.16 26.43 -3.83
CA VAL A 62 -3.65 25.16 -4.39
C VAL A 62 -3.08 24.00 -3.57
N TYR A 63 -3.93 23.09 -3.13
CA TYR A 63 -3.43 21.83 -2.60
C TYR A 63 -3.67 20.68 -3.57
N ILE A 64 -2.70 19.75 -3.62
CA ILE A 64 -2.69 18.60 -4.52
C ILE A 64 -2.76 17.34 -3.69
N LEU A 65 -3.84 16.57 -3.88
CA LEU A 65 -3.96 15.22 -3.33
C LEU A 65 -3.62 14.23 -4.43
N SER A 66 -2.77 13.26 -4.14
CA SER A 66 -2.45 12.15 -5.03
C SER A 66 -3.06 10.85 -4.52
N THR A 67 -3.55 10.05 -5.43
CA THR A 67 -3.97 8.67 -5.17
C THR A 67 -3.36 7.74 -6.21
N ILE A 68 -3.06 6.51 -5.80
CA ILE A 68 -2.47 5.48 -6.66
C ILE A 68 -3.36 4.25 -6.58
N GLN A 69 -3.73 3.71 -7.73
CA GLN A 69 -4.52 2.49 -7.85
C GLN A 69 -3.83 1.52 -8.79
N GLY A 70 -3.80 0.23 -8.41
CA GLY A 70 -3.34 -0.82 -9.31
C GLY A 70 -4.27 -0.96 -10.51
N THR A 71 -3.70 -1.09 -11.70
CA THR A 71 -4.46 -1.38 -12.93
C THR A 71 -4.53 -2.88 -13.16
N GLY A 72 -5.52 -3.31 -13.95
CA GLY A 72 -5.64 -4.70 -14.34
C GLY A 72 -4.46 -5.24 -15.15
N SER A 73 -3.71 -4.34 -15.75
CA SER A 73 -2.48 -4.65 -16.47
C SER A 73 -1.25 -4.83 -15.57
N GLY A 74 -1.40 -4.67 -14.24
CA GLY A 74 -0.29 -4.75 -13.29
C GLY A 74 0.55 -3.47 -13.19
N GLY A 75 0.19 -2.41 -13.92
CA GLY A 75 0.70 -1.05 -13.75
C GLY A 75 -0.06 -0.29 -12.66
N GLN A 76 0.09 1.02 -12.66
CA GLN A 76 -0.54 1.91 -11.67
C GLN A 76 -1.24 3.08 -12.37
N LYS A 77 -2.39 3.48 -11.86
CA LYS A 77 -3.07 4.73 -12.22
C LYS A 77 -2.78 5.75 -11.13
N PHE A 78 -2.11 6.82 -11.49
CA PHE A 78 -1.87 7.98 -10.65
C PHE A 78 -2.97 9.00 -10.91
N THR A 79 -3.60 9.50 -9.86
CA THR A 79 -4.61 10.55 -9.97
C THR A 79 -4.27 11.70 -9.04
N TYR A 80 -4.24 12.91 -9.58
CA TYR A 80 -3.98 14.16 -8.88
C TYR A 80 -5.24 15.01 -8.85
N PHE A 81 -5.68 15.36 -7.65
CA PHE A 81 -6.78 16.30 -7.43
C PHE A 81 -6.18 17.64 -7.02
N LEU A 82 -6.26 18.62 -7.92
CA LEU A 82 -5.83 19.99 -7.67
C LEU A 82 -7.04 20.77 -7.17
N VAL A 83 -6.95 21.31 -5.97
CA VAL A 83 -8.06 22.05 -5.36
C VAL A 83 -7.58 23.43 -4.94
N GLY A 84 -8.14 24.44 -5.58
CA GLY A 84 -7.84 25.84 -5.30
C GLY A 84 -8.38 26.30 -3.95
N GLN A 85 -7.61 27.14 -3.29
CA GLN A 85 -7.92 27.81 -2.03
C GLN A 85 -7.67 29.31 -2.18
N ASN A 86 -8.17 30.10 -1.23
CA ASN A 86 -8.00 31.55 -1.18
C ASN A 86 -8.42 32.19 -2.52
N GLU A 87 -7.51 32.84 -3.22
CA GLU A 87 -7.75 33.49 -4.53
C GLU A 87 -8.16 32.49 -5.63
N ASN A 88 -7.87 31.21 -5.47
CA ASN A 88 -8.22 30.14 -6.39
C ASN A 88 -9.43 29.32 -5.90
N ALA A 89 -10.15 29.80 -4.89
CA ALA A 89 -11.33 29.09 -4.36
C ALA A 89 -12.34 28.79 -5.48
N GLY A 90 -12.91 27.58 -5.45
CA GLY A 90 -13.86 27.11 -6.47
C GLY A 90 -13.22 26.45 -7.70
N MET A 91 -11.92 26.65 -7.93
CA MET A 91 -11.21 25.92 -8.99
C MET A 91 -10.86 24.50 -8.56
N ARG A 92 -11.21 23.54 -9.39
CA ARG A 92 -10.90 22.12 -9.17
C ARG A 92 -10.52 21.47 -10.49
N ASP A 93 -9.45 20.70 -10.48
CA ASP A 93 -8.99 19.94 -11.63
C ASP A 93 -8.58 18.54 -11.18
N THR A 94 -8.81 17.56 -12.04
CA THR A 94 -8.38 16.18 -11.81
C THR A 94 -7.65 15.71 -13.03
N LEU A 95 -6.39 15.28 -12.82
CA LEU A 95 -5.56 14.72 -13.88
C LEU A 95 -5.13 13.33 -13.48
N SER A 96 -4.99 12.46 -14.45
CA SER A 96 -4.48 11.11 -14.20
C SER A 96 -3.68 10.61 -15.38
N PHE A 97 -2.73 9.71 -15.09
CA PHE A 97 -2.04 8.91 -16.10
C PHE A 97 -1.89 7.48 -15.60
N VAL A 98 -1.61 6.59 -16.52
CA VAL A 98 -1.41 5.16 -16.25
C VAL A 98 0.02 4.78 -16.62
N THR A 99 0.61 3.93 -15.80
CA THR A 99 1.93 3.34 -16.06
C THR A 99 1.79 1.90 -16.51
N ALA A 100 2.73 1.45 -17.33
CA ALA A 100 2.91 0.03 -17.59
C ALA A 100 3.60 -0.66 -16.39
N PRO A 101 3.48 -2.00 -16.25
CA PRO A 101 4.11 -2.74 -15.15
C PRO A 101 5.63 -2.72 -15.14
N ASP A 102 6.23 -2.46 -16.29
CA ASP A 102 7.68 -2.48 -16.58
C ASP A 102 8.30 -1.07 -16.65
N GLU A 103 7.49 -0.02 -16.48
CA GLU A 103 8.02 1.34 -16.43
C GLU A 103 8.96 1.55 -15.24
N THR A 104 10.09 2.16 -15.51
CA THR A 104 11.08 2.52 -14.50
C THR A 104 10.58 3.68 -13.62
N GLN A 105 11.14 3.82 -12.43
CA GLN A 105 10.84 4.95 -11.54
C GLN A 105 11.16 6.31 -12.19
N ASP A 106 12.10 6.34 -13.12
CA ASP A 106 12.45 7.55 -13.86
C ASP A 106 11.34 7.95 -14.84
N GLU A 107 10.85 7.01 -15.64
CA GLU A 107 9.73 7.21 -16.55
C GLU A 107 8.47 7.66 -15.80
N ILE A 108 8.18 7.02 -14.66
CA ILE A 108 7.03 7.37 -13.82
C ILE A 108 7.15 8.82 -13.33
N ARG A 109 8.28 9.22 -12.73
CA ARG A 109 8.45 10.58 -12.20
C ARG A 109 8.43 11.66 -13.29
N ILE A 110 8.88 11.34 -14.53
CA ILE A 110 8.76 12.23 -15.68
C ILE A 110 7.29 12.46 -16.04
N LYS A 111 6.48 11.38 -16.10
CA LYS A 111 5.04 11.48 -16.34
C LYS A 111 4.33 12.25 -15.25
N GLU A 112 4.68 12.02 -13.98
CA GLU A 112 4.14 12.77 -12.85
C GLU A 112 4.39 14.27 -12.99
N VAL A 113 5.63 14.66 -13.23
CA VAL A 113 6.02 16.07 -13.42
C VAL A 113 5.29 16.69 -14.60
N SER A 114 5.22 16.01 -15.75
CA SER A 114 4.52 16.49 -16.93
C SER A 114 3.03 16.72 -16.65
N THR A 115 2.39 15.76 -15.99
CA THR A 115 0.97 15.85 -15.61
C THR A 115 0.73 17.01 -14.64
N LEU A 116 1.60 17.19 -13.65
CA LEU A 116 1.49 18.28 -12.69
C LEU A 116 1.77 19.65 -13.34
N LYS A 117 2.75 19.73 -14.25
CA LYS A 117 2.99 20.95 -15.02
C LYS A 117 1.73 21.38 -15.78
N MET A 118 1.06 20.46 -16.46
CA MET A 118 -0.19 20.75 -17.17
C MET A 118 -1.30 21.22 -16.22
N GLY A 119 -1.52 20.51 -15.11
CA GLY A 119 -2.56 20.87 -14.14
C GLY A 119 -2.34 22.22 -13.46
N LEU A 120 -1.09 22.57 -13.20
CA LEU A 120 -0.74 23.83 -12.55
C LEU A 120 -0.84 25.04 -13.48
N MET A 121 -0.79 24.87 -14.80
CA MET A 121 -0.81 25.99 -15.76
C MET A 121 -2.00 26.92 -15.55
N ARG A 122 -3.19 26.37 -15.33
CA ARG A 122 -4.42 27.15 -15.10
C ARG A 122 -4.34 28.07 -13.88
N TYR A 123 -3.62 27.67 -12.85
CA TYR A 123 -3.42 28.42 -11.61
C TYR A 123 -2.26 29.41 -11.76
N VAL A 124 -1.16 28.98 -12.37
CA VAL A 124 0.01 29.83 -12.63
C VAL A 124 -0.33 30.96 -13.59
N ALA A 125 -1.21 30.71 -14.56
CA ALA A 125 -1.70 31.74 -15.50
C ALA A 125 -2.42 32.92 -14.82
N LYS A 126 -2.90 32.75 -13.59
CA LYS A 126 -3.47 33.84 -12.78
C LYS A 126 -2.45 34.63 -11.96
N THR A 127 -1.20 34.19 -11.93
CA THR A 127 -0.14 34.86 -11.20
C THR A 127 0.60 35.84 -12.13
N PRO A 128 1.34 36.83 -11.58
CA PRO A 128 2.21 37.69 -12.38
C PRO A 128 3.28 36.94 -13.18
N LEU A 129 3.53 35.69 -12.92
CA LEU A 129 4.46 34.83 -13.66
C LEU A 129 3.89 34.37 -15.02
N ALA A 130 2.60 34.55 -15.28
CA ALA A 130 1.93 34.16 -16.54
C ALA A 130 2.68 34.69 -17.78
N LYS A 131 3.22 35.89 -17.72
CA LYS A 131 3.99 36.51 -18.84
C LYS A 131 5.26 35.77 -19.24
N TYR A 132 5.74 34.86 -18.40
CA TYR A 132 6.92 34.04 -18.66
C TYR A 132 6.56 32.61 -19.10
N LEU A 133 5.27 32.29 -19.18
CA LEU A 133 4.83 30.98 -19.67
C LEU A 133 4.93 30.94 -21.19
N ASN A 134 5.60 29.92 -21.70
CA ASN A 134 5.59 29.56 -23.11
C ASN A 134 5.05 28.12 -23.22
N ILE A 135 3.94 27.93 -23.93
CA ILE A 135 3.33 26.62 -24.17
C ILE A 135 3.51 26.32 -25.65
N SER A 136 4.28 25.30 -25.95
CA SER A 136 4.51 24.84 -27.34
C SER A 136 4.04 23.38 -27.48
N PHE A 137 3.48 23.08 -28.63
CA PHE A 137 3.14 21.73 -29.07
C PHE A 137 4.26 21.26 -29.97
N SER A 138 5.00 20.23 -29.56
CA SER A 138 6.23 19.80 -30.25
C SER A 138 6.04 18.58 -31.16
N GLU A 139 4.91 17.88 -31.06
CA GLU A 139 4.65 16.68 -31.87
C GLU A 139 3.44 16.86 -32.80
N PRO A 140 3.55 16.38 -34.06
CA PRO A 140 2.37 16.30 -34.94
C PRO A 140 1.37 15.27 -34.38
N LEU A 141 0.10 15.61 -34.40
CA LEU A 141 -0.99 14.70 -34.05
C LEU A 141 -1.03 13.54 -35.05
N SER A 142 -0.46 12.40 -34.72
CA SER A 142 -0.69 11.17 -35.45
C SER A 142 -1.87 10.43 -34.80
N GLU A 143 -2.96 10.31 -35.54
CA GLU A 143 -4.08 9.45 -35.16
C GLU A 143 -3.69 7.98 -35.35
N THR A 144 -2.91 7.44 -34.43
CA THR A 144 -2.71 5.99 -34.31
C THR A 144 -3.76 5.45 -33.37
N VAL A 145 -4.87 4.98 -33.89
CA VAL A 145 -5.81 4.13 -33.13
C VAL A 145 -5.07 2.81 -32.87
N SER A 146 -4.46 2.69 -31.70
CA SER A 146 -3.85 1.44 -31.30
C SER A 146 -4.95 0.44 -30.93
N THR A 147 -5.16 -0.55 -31.77
CA THR A 147 -6.08 -1.66 -31.48
C THR A 147 -5.41 -2.57 -30.45
N ASP A 148 -6.04 -2.73 -29.28
CA ASP A 148 -5.55 -3.68 -28.27
C ASP A 148 -5.73 -5.13 -28.75
N LYS A 149 -4.64 -5.72 -29.24
CA LYS A 149 -4.59 -7.10 -29.75
C LYS A 149 -4.84 -8.15 -28.65
N TRP A 150 -4.66 -7.79 -27.40
CA TRP A 150 -4.77 -8.67 -26.24
C TRP A 150 -6.15 -8.61 -25.59
N ASN A 151 -7.05 -7.75 -26.05
CA ASN A 151 -8.40 -7.60 -25.51
C ASN A 151 -8.41 -7.45 -23.98
N SER A 152 -7.59 -6.53 -23.47
CA SER A 152 -7.38 -6.23 -22.03
C SER A 152 -6.78 -7.38 -21.21
N TRP A 153 -6.26 -8.44 -21.83
CA TRP A 153 -5.51 -9.47 -21.13
C TRP A 153 -4.09 -9.02 -20.84
N VAL A 154 -3.65 -9.25 -19.61
CA VAL A 154 -2.28 -9.01 -19.16
C VAL A 154 -1.74 -10.24 -18.47
N PHE A 155 -0.61 -10.70 -18.91
CA PHE A 155 0.12 -11.84 -18.37
C PHE A 155 1.36 -11.34 -17.65
N LYS A 156 1.61 -11.85 -16.45
CA LYS A 156 2.81 -11.51 -15.68
C LYS A 156 3.42 -12.77 -15.09
N THR A 157 4.72 -12.89 -15.21
CA THR A 157 5.53 -13.91 -14.51
C THR A 157 6.55 -13.19 -13.67
N SER A 158 6.65 -13.58 -12.39
CA SER A 158 7.64 -13.03 -11.47
C SER A 158 8.23 -14.13 -10.60
N MET A 159 9.51 -13.98 -10.30
CA MET A 159 10.22 -14.81 -9.34
C MET A 159 11.09 -13.90 -8.48
N ASN A 160 10.99 -14.04 -7.17
CA ASN A 160 11.77 -13.31 -6.20
C ASN A 160 12.46 -14.30 -5.27
N GLY A 161 13.70 -14.02 -4.90
CA GLY A 161 14.46 -14.81 -3.96
C GLY A 161 15.04 -13.91 -2.87
N PHE A 162 14.99 -14.38 -1.64
CA PHE A 162 15.66 -13.77 -0.50
C PHE A 162 16.56 -14.81 0.15
N LEU A 163 17.83 -14.48 0.27
CA LEU A 163 18.85 -15.30 0.89
C LEU A 163 19.49 -14.49 2.02
N ASP A 164 19.43 -15.01 3.22
CA ASP A 164 20.08 -14.44 4.38
C ASP A 164 20.96 -15.50 5.06
N GLY A 165 22.12 -15.10 5.56
CA GLY A 165 23.03 -16.03 6.18
C GLY A 165 23.93 -15.39 7.24
N GLN A 166 24.01 -16.07 8.35
CA GLN A 166 24.95 -15.81 9.44
C GLN A 166 25.68 -17.11 9.77
N GLN A 167 26.65 -17.04 10.67
CA GLN A 167 27.49 -18.20 11.03
C GLN A 167 26.63 -19.42 11.44
N LEU A 168 25.58 -19.22 12.23
CA LEU A 168 24.74 -20.27 12.80
C LEU A 168 23.35 -20.39 12.16
N THR A 169 22.96 -19.45 11.28
CA THR A 169 21.64 -19.44 10.68
C THR A 169 21.71 -19.15 9.20
N LYS A 170 20.90 -19.86 8.42
CA LYS A 170 20.75 -19.62 6.97
C LYS A 170 19.27 -19.67 6.63
N SER A 171 18.78 -18.67 5.94
CA SER A 171 17.41 -18.59 5.44
C SER A 171 17.38 -18.47 3.92
N THR A 172 16.51 -19.23 3.31
CA THR A 172 16.24 -19.19 1.87
C THR A 172 14.75 -19.06 1.66
N GLN A 173 14.33 -18.04 0.96
CA GLN A 173 12.93 -17.84 0.59
C GLN A 173 12.82 -17.61 -0.92
N LEU A 174 11.95 -18.35 -1.59
CA LEU A 174 11.68 -18.22 -3.01
C LEU A 174 10.18 -18.04 -3.23
N PHE A 175 9.80 -17.06 -4.04
CA PHE A 175 8.43 -16.73 -4.38
C PHE A 175 8.29 -16.68 -5.89
N GLY A 176 7.48 -17.57 -6.45
CA GLY A 176 7.13 -17.60 -7.86
C GLY A 176 5.66 -17.26 -8.05
N ASN A 177 5.36 -16.43 -9.04
CA ASN A 177 3.99 -16.10 -9.42
C ASN A 177 3.87 -16.04 -10.93
N ILE A 178 2.81 -16.66 -11.47
CA ILE A 178 2.35 -16.48 -12.84
C ILE A 178 0.90 -16.03 -12.76
N SER A 179 0.56 -14.94 -13.41
CA SER A 179 -0.81 -14.43 -13.40
C SER A 179 -1.30 -14.04 -14.79
N ALA A 180 -2.61 -14.16 -14.98
CA ALA A 180 -3.34 -13.70 -16.14
C ALA A 180 -4.54 -12.88 -15.66
N ASN A 181 -4.58 -11.61 -16.01
CA ASN A 181 -5.59 -10.67 -15.54
C ASN A 181 -6.29 -10.04 -16.74
N ARG A 182 -7.61 -9.87 -16.64
CA ARG A 182 -8.40 -9.10 -17.58
C ARG A 182 -9.36 -8.22 -16.79
N ILE A 183 -9.18 -6.92 -16.90
CA ILE A 183 -10.05 -5.95 -16.24
C ILE A 183 -10.62 -5.00 -17.29
N THR A 184 -11.93 -5.00 -17.38
CA THR A 184 -12.72 -4.10 -18.22
C THR A 184 -13.71 -3.35 -17.34
N LYS A 185 -14.54 -2.50 -17.92
CA LYS A 185 -15.59 -1.80 -17.18
C LYS A 185 -16.59 -2.78 -16.53
N ASP A 186 -16.90 -3.89 -17.21
CA ASP A 186 -17.94 -4.82 -16.81
C ASP A 186 -17.40 -6.08 -16.11
N TRP A 187 -16.15 -6.45 -16.39
CA TRP A 187 -15.54 -7.71 -15.92
C TRP A 187 -14.20 -7.53 -15.27
N LYS A 188 -13.99 -8.24 -14.19
CA LYS A 188 -12.68 -8.44 -13.55
C LYS A 188 -12.42 -9.94 -13.46
N LEU A 189 -11.41 -10.41 -14.20
CA LEU A 189 -10.94 -11.79 -14.23
C LEU A 189 -9.49 -11.80 -13.75
N ASN A 190 -9.20 -12.51 -12.67
CA ASN A 190 -7.84 -12.68 -12.18
C ASN A 190 -7.58 -14.16 -12.01
N SER A 191 -6.49 -14.64 -12.59
CA SER A 191 -6.00 -16.00 -12.40
C SER A 191 -4.55 -15.95 -11.97
N SER A 192 -4.15 -16.75 -11.00
CA SER A 192 -2.76 -16.83 -10.58
C SER A 192 -2.35 -18.23 -10.15
N VAL A 193 -1.10 -18.56 -10.42
CA VAL A 193 -0.39 -19.72 -9.89
C VAL A 193 0.74 -19.21 -9.03
N ASN A 194 0.79 -19.65 -7.78
CA ASN A 194 1.79 -19.23 -6.81
C ASN A 194 2.58 -20.42 -6.31
N TYR A 195 3.86 -20.21 -6.11
CA TYR A 195 4.79 -21.13 -5.48
C TYR A 195 5.61 -20.40 -4.44
N ASN A 196 5.53 -20.81 -3.19
CA ASN A 196 6.32 -20.26 -2.10
C ASN A 196 7.11 -21.39 -1.45
N TYR A 197 8.42 -21.17 -1.30
CA TYR A 197 9.34 -22.06 -0.65
C TYR A 197 10.13 -21.28 0.39
N GLY A 198 10.16 -21.80 1.61
CA GLY A 198 10.97 -21.28 2.71
C GLY A 198 11.77 -22.39 3.34
N LYS A 199 13.06 -22.15 3.54
CA LYS A 199 13.96 -23.07 4.26
C LYS A 199 14.84 -22.30 5.20
N ASP A 200 14.79 -22.66 6.49
CA ASP A 200 15.67 -22.13 7.53
C ASP A 200 16.52 -23.27 8.08
N VAL A 201 17.80 -23.04 8.17
CA VAL A 201 18.79 -23.98 8.72
C VAL A 201 19.47 -23.32 9.91
N PHE A 202 19.50 -24.04 11.02
CA PHE A 202 20.14 -23.61 12.28
C PHE A 202 21.23 -24.61 12.63
N ASP A 203 22.47 -24.15 12.65
CA ASP A 203 23.61 -24.94 13.06
C ASP A 203 23.71 -24.88 14.60
N THR A 204 23.56 -26.04 15.26
CA THR A 204 23.60 -26.16 16.72
C THR A 204 24.69 -27.15 17.14
N THR A 205 25.08 -27.14 18.41
CA THR A 205 26.03 -28.12 18.97
C THR A 205 25.54 -29.57 18.84
N GLY A 206 24.25 -29.79 18.63
CA GLY A 206 23.66 -31.12 18.44
C GLY A 206 23.41 -31.50 16.97
N GLY A 207 23.86 -30.67 15.99
CA GLY A 207 23.64 -30.84 14.55
C GLY A 207 22.72 -29.81 13.97
N ASN A 208 22.46 -29.91 12.67
CA ASN A 208 21.62 -28.94 11.93
C ASN A 208 20.14 -29.20 12.13
N ILE A 209 19.42 -28.18 12.54
CA ILE A 209 17.96 -28.17 12.57
C ILE A 209 17.45 -27.46 11.32
N THR A 210 16.64 -28.15 10.52
CA THR A 210 16.09 -27.57 9.28
C THR A 210 14.59 -27.41 9.40
N SER A 211 14.10 -26.22 9.06
CA SER A 211 12.68 -25.93 8.86
C SER A 211 12.42 -25.73 7.38
N GLU A 212 11.39 -26.38 6.85
CA GLU A 212 11.00 -26.25 5.44
C GLU A 212 9.50 -26.04 5.32
N ASN A 213 9.11 -25.01 4.61
CA ASN A 213 7.71 -24.66 4.34
C ASN A 213 7.49 -24.52 2.85
N ILE A 214 6.50 -25.24 2.33
CA ILE A 214 6.12 -25.22 0.92
C ILE A 214 4.64 -24.90 0.82
N SER A 215 4.32 -23.93 -0.03
CA SER A 215 2.95 -23.59 -0.40
C SER A 215 2.82 -23.46 -1.91
N LYS A 216 1.78 -24.06 -2.46
CA LYS A 216 1.44 -23.98 -3.89
C LYS A 216 -0.03 -23.66 -4.01
N SER A 217 -0.41 -22.76 -4.89
CA SER A 217 -1.82 -22.45 -5.12
C SER A 217 -2.12 -22.03 -6.53
N VAL A 218 -3.31 -22.39 -6.98
CA VAL A 218 -3.96 -21.84 -8.17
C VAL A 218 -5.20 -21.11 -7.70
N ASN A 219 -5.35 -19.85 -8.10
CA ASN A 219 -6.46 -19.00 -7.70
C ASN A 219 -7.15 -18.44 -8.94
N LEU A 220 -8.45 -18.36 -8.89
CA LEU A 220 -9.30 -17.76 -9.90
C LEU A 220 -10.30 -16.81 -9.22
N LEU A 221 -10.44 -15.60 -9.73
CA LEU A 221 -11.46 -14.65 -9.33
C LEU A 221 -12.21 -14.17 -10.57
N ILE A 222 -13.52 -14.23 -10.54
CA ILE A 222 -14.39 -13.72 -11.59
C ILE A 222 -15.40 -12.79 -10.93
N VAL A 223 -15.44 -11.54 -11.38
CA VAL A 223 -16.40 -10.53 -10.91
C VAL A 223 -17.05 -9.85 -12.11
N ARG A 224 -18.35 -9.63 -12.02
CA ARG A 224 -19.12 -8.83 -12.97
C ARG A 224 -19.71 -7.61 -12.28
N SER A 225 -19.48 -6.46 -12.86
CA SER A 225 -20.12 -5.21 -12.44
C SER A 225 -21.57 -5.18 -12.91
N LEU A 226 -22.51 -4.88 -12.02
CA LEU A 226 -23.93 -4.71 -12.34
C LEU A 226 -24.32 -3.24 -12.47
N SER A 227 -23.72 -2.40 -11.62
CA SER A 227 -24.00 -0.96 -11.58
C SER A 227 -22.82 -0.22 -10.92
N GLU A 228 -22.98 1.07 -10.68
CA GLU A 228 -22.00 1.87 -9.91
C GLU A 228 -21.86 1.44 -8.43
N HIS A 229 -22.75 0.58 -7.94
CA HIS A 229 -22.78 0.15 -6.54
C HIS A 229 -22.73 -1.37 -6.36
N TRP A 230 -23.21 -2.13 -7.32
CA TRP A 230 -23.36 -3.58 -7.18
C TRP A 230 -22.43 -4.35 -8.09
N SER A 231 -21.81 -5.38 -7.54
CA SER A 231 -21.13 -6.40 -8.30
C SER A 231 -21.39 -7.80 -7.70
N TYR A 232 -21.25 -8.82 -8.52
CA TYR A 232 -21.27 -10.21 -8.07
C TYR A 232 -20.16 -11.01 -8.71
N GLY A 233 -19.79 -12.07 -8.06
CA GLY A 233 -18.70 -12.89 -8.57
C GLY A 233 -18.43 -14.10 -7.70
N GLY A 234 -17.24 -14.64 -7.86
CA GLY A 234 -16.79 -15.74 -7.05
C GLY A 234 -15.31 -15.98 -7.21
N SER A 235 -14.75 -16.63 -6.20
CA SER A 235 -13.37 -17.10 -6.24
C SER A 235 -13.34 -18.62 -6.14
N ALA A 236 -12.41 -19.25 -6.88
CA ALA A 236 -12.05 -20.63 -6.72
C ALA A 236 -10.56 -20.74 -6.43
N SER A 237 -10.17 -21.61 -5.51
CA SER A 237 -8.77 -21.86 -5.24
C SER A 237 -8.51 -23.35 -5.02
N PHE A 238 -7.32 -23.76 -5.44
CA PHE A 238 -6.78 -25.08 -5.20
C PHE A 238 -5.34 -24.95 -4.75
N GLY A 239 -4.95 -25.64 -3.66
CA GLY A 239 -3.60 -25.49 -3.17
C GLY A 239 -3.18 -26.48 -2.10
N THR A 240 -1.93 -26.31 -1.67
CA THR A 240 -1.27 -27.08 -0.59
C THR A 240 -0.54 -26.10 0.32
N SER A 241 -0.41 -26.43 1.61
CA SER A 241 0.38 -25.64 2.56
C SER A 241 0.91 -26.56 3.68
N SER A 242 2.22 -26.72 3.74
CA SER A 242 2.83 -27.48 4.84
C SER A 242 2.65 -26.79 6.19
N PHE A 243 2.70 -25.46 6.21
CA PHE A 243 2.50 -24.66 7.42
C PHE A 243 1.10 -24.85 8.02
N ASN A 244 0.05 -24.83 7.18
CA ASN A 244 -1.34 -24.98 7.61
C ASN A 244 -1.80 -26.44 7.68
N ASN A 245 -0.88 -27.39 7.65
CA ASN A 245 -1.20 -28.82 7.64
C ASN A 245 -2.13 -29.26 6.48
N GLN A 246 -2.10 -28.54 5.34
CA GLN A 246 -2.98 -28.79 4.20
C GLN A 246 -2.24 -29.54 3.09
N LYS A 247 -2.56 -30.83 2.93
CA LYS A 247 -2.14 -31.64 1.79
C LYS A 247 -2.85 -31.20 0.52
N MET A 248 -4.13 -30.83 0.64
CA MET A 248 -4.96 -30.31 -0.43
C MET A 248 -6.07 -29.44 0.16
N LEU A 249 -6.26 -28.27 -0.41
CA LEU A 249 -7.41 -27.41 -0.19
C LEU A 249 -8.06 -27.13 -1.55
N PHE A 250 -9.35 -27.39 -1.66
CA PHE A 250 -10.20 -26.86 -2.71
C PHE A 250 -11.21 -25.90 -2.08
N SER A 251 -11.36 -24.72 -2.65
CA SER A 251 -12.29 -23.69 -2.16
C SER A 251 -13.08 -23.10 -3.31
N LEU A 252 -14.38 -22.89 -3.12
CA LEU A 252 -15.27 -22.21 -4.04
C LEU A 252 -16.14 -21.24 -3.24
N MET A 253 -16.04 -19.95 -3.53
CA MET A 253 -16.62 -18.84 -2.75
C MET A 253 -17.35 -17.85 -3.66
N PRO A 254 -18.60 -18.11 -4.08
CA PRO A 254 -19.45 -17.08 -4.68
C PRO A 254 -19.76 -15.96 -3.68
N GLY A 255 -20.00 -14.76 -4.21
CA GLY A 255 -20.29 -13.60 -3.38
C GLY A 255 -20.95 -12.44 -4.13
N ILE A 256 -21.45 -11.50 -3.34
CA ILE A 256 -22.05 -10.25 -3.79
C ILE A 256 -21.43 -9.09 -3.03
N GLU A 257 -21.13 -8.02 -3.74
CA GLU A 257 -20.54 -6.80 -3.20
C GLU A 257 -21.45 -5.60 -3.45
N TYR A 258 -21.56 -4.76 -2.45
CA TYR A 258 -22.22 -3.47 -2.51
C TYR A 258 -21.25 -2.37 -2.06
N ASP A 259 -21.00 -1.39 -2.91
CA ASP A 259 -20.28 -0.18 -2.54
C ASP A 259 -21.27 0.94 -2.22
N ILE A 260 -21.19 1.50 -1.02
CA ILE A 260 -22.06 2.60 -0.59
C ILE A 260 -21.79 3.87 -1.41
N PHE A 261 -20.54 4.08 -1.80
CA PHE A 261 -20.16 5.15 -2.72
C PHE A 261 -20.07 4.60 -4.14
N PRO A 262 -20.37 5.40 -5.17
CA PRO A 262 -20.19 4.96 -6.56
C PRO A 262 -18.74 4.55 -6.85
N TYR A 263 -18.54 3.50 -7.64
CA TYR A 263 -17.20 3.06 -8.05
C TYR A 263 -16.37 4.16 -8.74
N SER A 264 -17.02 5.12 -9.37
CA SER A 264 -16.36 6.30 -9.94
C SER A 264 -15.65 7.18 -8.90
N GLU A 265 -16.04 7.11 -7.63
CA GLU A 265 -15.42 7.85 -6.52
C GLU A 265 -14.37 7.04 -5.74
N SER A 266 -14.13 5.79 -6.08
CA SER A 266 -13.26 4.85 -5.34
C SER A 266 -11.82 5.35 -5.12
N THR A 267 -11.33 6.29 -5.93
CA THR A 267 -10.02 6.93 -5.74
C THR A 267 -9.96 7.86 -4.53
N ARG A 268 -11.11 8.36 -4.06
CA ARG A 268 -11.18 9.31 -2.94
C ARG A 268 -11.92 8.77 -1.73
N ARG A 269 -12.93 7.95 -1.95
CA ARG A 269 -13.72 7.31 -0.91
C ARG A 269 -14.37 6.05 -1.44
N GLN A 270 -14.37 5.01 -0.63
CA GLN A 270 -15.12 3.78 -0.87
C GLN A 270 -15.53 3.17 0.46
N LEU A 271 -16.70 2.54 0.49
CA LEU A 271 -17.15 1.68 1.58
C LEU A 271 -17.79 0.45 0.98
N ARG A 272 -16.97 -0.57 0.79
CA ARG A 272 -17.36 -1.84 0.17
C ARG A 272 -17.83 -2.82 1.23
N LEU A 273 -18.97 -3.43 0.98
CA LEU A 273 -19.54 -4.50 1.79
C LEU A 273 -19.60 -5.75 0.92
N LEU A 274 -18.86 -6.77 1.28
CA LEU A 274 -18.78 -8.03 0.52
C LEU A 274 -19.24 -9.20 1.38
N TYR A 275 -20.24 -9.91 0.89
CA TYR A 275 -20.70 -11.16 1.49
C TYR A 275 -20.40 -12.34 0.57
N LYS A 276 -19.85 -13.41 1.13
CA LYS A 276 -19.58 -14.68 0.44
C LYS A 276 -20.13 -15.85 1.21
N ILE A 277 -20.57 -16.86 0.50
CA ILE A 277 -20.84 -18.18 1.06
C ILE A 277 -20.07 -19.20 0.22
N GLY A 278 -19.50 -20.22 0.84
CA GLY A 278 -18.67 -21.11 0.09
C GLY A 278 -18.49 -22.49 0.69
N TYR A 279 -17.78 -23.28 -0.08
CA TYR A 279 -17.46 -24.66 0.22
C TYR A 279 -15.96 -24.87 0.12
N ASN A 280 -15.38 -25.40 1.19
CA ASN A 280 -14.00 -25.86 1.25
C ASN A 280 -13.98 -27.38 1.40
N TYR A 281 -13.09 -28.02 0.66
CA TYR A 281 -12.73 -29.42 0.92
C TYR A 281 -11.25 -29.47 1.25
N VAL A 282 -10.94 -29.91 2.46
CA VAL A 282 -9.57 -29.96 2.97
C VAL A 282 -9.16 -31.41 3.19
N THR A 283 -7.94 -31.77 2.79
CA THR A 283 -7.23 -32.98 3.16
C THR A 283 -5.99 -32.58 3.91
N TYR A 284 -5.76 -33.11 5.08
CA TYR A 284 -4.66 -32.77 5.95
C TYR A 284 -3.43 -33.66 5.69
N ILE A 285 -2.23 -33.15 6.01
CA ILE A 285 -0.96 -33.88 5.97
C ILE A 285 -0.93 -34.83 7.17
N ASP A 286 -1.13 -34.28 8.36
CA ASP A 286 -1.21 -34.99 9.63
C ASP A 286 -2.64 -34.92 10.20
N SER A 287 -3.03 -35.88 11.04
CA SER A 287 -4.32 -35.81 11.74
C SER A 287 -4.46 -34.58 12.58
N THR A 288 -5.61 -33.91 12.49
CA THR A 288 -5.86 -32.67 13.26
C THR A 288 -6.19 -33.00 14.73
N ILE A 289 -6.19 -31.95 15.60
CA ILE A 289 -6.65 -32.08 17.01
C ILE A 289 -8.08 -32.56 17.14
N TYR A 290 -8.85 -32.52 16.07
CA TYR A 290 -10.25 -33.07 15.98
C TYR A 290 -10.30 -34.45 15.37
N ASP A 291 -9.17 -35.15 15.27
CA ASP A 291 -9.06 -36.50 14.65
C ASP A 291 -9.53 -36.54 13.20
N LYS A 292 -9.36 -35.43 12.46
CA LYS A 292 -9.70 -35.35 11.04
C LYS A 292 -8.45 -35.47 10.17
N THR A 293 -8.58 -36.21 9.07
CA THR A 293 -7.59 -36.31 7.99
C THR A 293 -8.11 -35.64 6.71
N LYS A 294 -9.43 -35.44 6.63
CA LYS A 294 -10.13 -34.73 5.56
C LYS A 294 -11.50 -34.29 6.03
N GLU A 295 -12.01 -33.18 5.51
CA GLU A 295 -13.36 -32.72 5.81
C GLU A 295 -13.93 -31.75 4.77
N PRO A 296 -15.26 -31.80 4.54
CA PRO A 296 -16.00 -30.79 3.81
C PRO A 296 -16.45 -29.69 4.78
N LEU A 297 -16.20 -28.43 4.43
CA LEU A 297 -16.47 -27.27 5.26
C LEU A 297 -17.33 -26.27 4.49
N TRP A 298 -18.52 -25.98 4.96
CA TRP A 298 -19.32 -24.86 4.50
C TRP A 298 -19.05 -23.67 5.39
N LEU A 299 -18.75 -22.54 4.76
CA LEU A 299 -18.47 -21.30 5.48
C LEU A 299 -19.14 -20.12 4.79
N HIS A 300 -19.35 -19.08 5.55
CA HIS A 300 -19.69 -17.77 5.02
C HIS A 300 -18.77 -16.70 5.60
N SER A 301 -18.62 -15.62 4.87
CA SER A 301 -17.83 -14.49 5.30
C SER A 301 -18.50 -13.19 4.91
N PHE A 302 -18.31 -12.20 5.77
CA PHE A 302 -18.66 -10.83 5.53
C PHE A 302 -17.42 -9.95 5.70
N SER A 303 -17.19 -9.04 4.79
CA SER A 303 -16.12 -8.05 4.93
C SER A 303 -16.61 -6.67 4.57
N ALA A 304 -16.06 -5.67 5.27
CA ALA A 304 -16.28 -4.26 5.01
C ALA A 304 -14.93 -3.56 4.89
N ALA A 305 -14.75 -2.74 3.87
CA ALA A 305 -13.53 -1.95 3.67
C ALA A 305 -13.91 -0.49 3.47
N TYR A 306 -13.43 0.36 4.36
CA TYR A 306 -13.62 1.80 4.32
C TYR A 306 -12.31 2.50 4.02
N GLU A 307 -12.28 3.25 2.93
CA GLU A 307 -11.13 4.05 2.53
C GLU A 307 -11.58 5.47 2.22
N VAL A 308 -10.82 6.46 2.71
CA VAL A 308 -11.05 7.86 2.39
C VAL A 308 -9.74 8.64 2.39
N VAL A 309 -9.56 9.48 1.38
CA VAL A 309 -8.42 10.40 1.25
C VAL A 309 -8.95 11.82 1.11
N GLN A 310 -8.63 12.67 2.08
CA GLN A 310 -9.10 14.06 2.17
C GLN A 310 -7.96 14.99 2.57
N LYS A 311 -8.21 16.31 2.50
CA LYS A 311 -7.23 17.33 2.93
C LYS A 311 -6.80 17.22 4.40
N TRP A 312 -7.66 16.66 5.24
CA TRP A 312 -7.39 16.47 6.68
C TRP A 312 -6.65 15.17 6.99
N GLY A 313 -6.48 14.29 6.02
CA GLY A 313 -5.76 13.03 6.17
C GLY A 313 -6.37 11.88 5.39
N SER A 314 -6.03 10.67 5.79
CA SER A 314 -6.54 9.43 5.20
C SER A 314 -6.98 8.43 6.28
N ILE A 315 -7.98 7.65 5.93
CA ILE A 315 -8.46 6.52 6.73
C ILE A 315 -8.51 5.31 5.82
N ASN A 316 -7.94 4.20 6.26
CA ASN A 316 -8.09 2.89 5.65
C ASN A 316 -8.41 1.90 6.77
N VAL A 317 -9.61 1.35 6.78
CA VAL A 317 -10.07 0.39 7.78
C VAL A 317 -10.73 -0.77 7.08
N SER A 318 -10.33 -1.97 7.43
CA SER A 318 -10.93 -3.22 6.94
C SER A 318 -11.39 -4.08 8.11
N PHE A 319 -12.57 -4.61 7.95
CA PHE A 319 -13.21 -5.56 8.84
C PHE A 319 -13.49 -6.84 8.09
N SER A 320 -13.28 -7.98 8.70
CA SER A 320 -13.73 -9.26 8.17
C SER A 320 -14.24 -10.17 9.28
N TYR A 321 -15.28 -10.90 8.96
CA TYR A 321 -15.85 -11.97 9.80
C TYR A 321 -16.10 -13.18 8.93
N SER A 322 -15.76 -14.36 9.44
CA SER A 322 -16.10 -15.62 8.81
C SER A 322 -16.43 -16.67 9.86
N ASN A 323 -17.27 -17.61 9.51
CA ASN A 323 -17.51 -18.79 10.35
C ASN A 323 -17.94 -20.00 9.53
N TYR A 324 -17.78 -21.19 10.12
CA TYR A 324 -18.28 -22.42 9.54
C TYR A 324 -19.76 -22.62 9.86
N VAL A 325 -20.57 -22.90 8.84
CA VAL A 325 -22.04 -22.97 8.94
C VAL A 325 -22.52 -24.04 9.91
N ARG A 326 -21.76 -25.12 10.06
CA ARG A 326 -22.09 -26.21 10.96
C ARG A 326 -21.74 -25.97 12.43
N ASP A 327 -20.80 -25.08 12.68
CA ASP A 327 -20.33 -24.78 14.03
C ASP A 327 -19.97 -23.30 14.14
N TRP A 328 -20.89 -22.50 14.65
CA TRP A 328 -20.73 -21.07 14.81
C TRP A 328 -19.66 -20.66 15.81
N SER A 329 -19.23 -21.58 16.68
CA SER A 329 -18.09 -21.35 17.57
C SER A 329 -16.76 -21.28 16.83
N LYS A 330 -16.71 -21.85 15.62
CA LYS A 330 -15.55 -21.83 14.75
C LYS A 330 -15.60 -20.62 13.81
N ASN A 331 -15.17 -19.50 14.34
CA ASN A 331 -15.23 -18.20 13.66
C ASN A 331 -13.91 -17.47 13.70
N ASN A 332 -13.79 -16.51 12.82
CA ASN A 332 -12.67 -15.58 12.74
C ASN A 332 -13.21 -14.17 12.57
N PHE A 333 -12.73 -13.28 13.40
CA PHE A 333 -12.99 -11.84 13.35
C PHE A 333 -11.66 -11.14 13.17
N SER A 334 -11.56 -10.22 12.23
CA SER A 334 -10.37 -9.42 12.02
C SER A 334 -10.73 -7.97 11.74
N LEU A 335 -10.05 -7.05 12.40
CA LEU A 335 -10.12 -5.61 12.19
C LEU A 335 -8.71 -5.09 11.98
N ASN A 336 -8.48 -4.41 10.87
CA ASN A 336 -7.22 -3.75 10.59
C ASN A 336 -7.47 -2.33 10.14
N GLY A 337 -6.60 -1.41 10.50
CA GLY A 337 -6.77 -0.03 10.09
C GLY A 337 -5.50 0.79 10.21
N PHE A 338 -5.47 1.82 9.36
CA PHE A 338 -4.48 2.88 9.42
C PHE A 338 -5.17 4.23 9.22
N ILE A 339 -4.91 5.16 10.12
CA ILE A 339 -5.50 6.49 10.16
C ILE A 339 -4.37 7.50 10.25
N GLU A 340 -4.35 8.45 9.35
CA GLU A 340 -3.45 9.61 9.40
C GLU A 340 -4.30 10.89 9.41
N LEU A 341 -4.15 11.72 10.44
CA LEU A 341 -4.93 12.93 10.64
C LEU A 341 -4.04 14.15 10.79
N ARG A 342 -4.37 15.21 10.08
CA ARG A 342 -3.82 16.56 10.30
C ARG A 342 -4.71 17.30 11.30
N VAL A 343 -4.31 17.29 12.55
CA VAL A 343 -5.13 17.82 13.65
C VAL A 343 -5.06 19.35 13.70
N ALA A 344 -3.87 19.90 13.46
CA ALA A 344 -3.64 21.34 13.46
C ALA A 344 -2.54 21.70 12.45
N LYS A 345 -2.25 23.01 12.32
CA LYS A 345 -1.13 23.48 11.47
C LYS A 345 0.18 22.86 11.96
N GLY A 346 0.84 22.12 11.06
CA GLY A 346 2.09 21.41 11.34
C GLY A 346 1.97 20.17 12.23
N LEU A 347 0.79 19.86 12.81
CA LEU A 347 0.57 18.71 13.67
C LEU A 347 -0.19 17.61 12.92
N SER A 348 0.46 16.47 12.73
CA SER A 348 -0.15 15.24 12.22
C SER A 348 -0.05 14.14 13.27
N VAL A 349 -1.09 13.30 13.33
CA VAL A 349 -1.17 12.11 14.18
C VAL A 349 -1.46 10.92 13.30
N ASN A 350 -0.76 9.83 13.52
CA ASN A 350 -1.02 8.56 12.86
C ASN A 350 -1.30 7.48 13.89
N PHE A 351 -2.27 6.65 13.57
CA PHE A 351 -2.64 5.47 14.33
C PHE A 351 -2.85 4.31 13.36
N GLY A 352 -2.22 3.18 13.64
CA GLY A 352 -2.36 1.96 12.88
C GLY A 352 -2.46 0.76 13.80
N GLY A 353 -3.12 -0.28 13.35
CA GLY A 353 -3.19 -1.50 14.12
C GLY A 353 -4.08 -2.55 13.50
N GLY A 354 -4.02 -3.72 14.09
CA GLY A 354 -4.87 -4.85 13.76
C GLY A 354 -5.16 -5.68 15.00
N ALA A 355 -6.36 -6.26 15.01
CA ALA A 355 -6.78 -7.22 16.02
C ALA A 355 -7.58 -8.32 15.36
N SER A 356 -7.33 -9.57 15.77
CA SER A 356 -8.08 -10.74 15.31
C SER A 356 -8.45 -11.63 16.48
N LEU A 357 -9.67 -12.15 16.44
CA LEU A 357 -10.14 -13.24 17.29
C LEU A 357 -10.23 -14.49 16.41
N ILE A 358 -9.55 -15.55 16.82
CA ILE A 358 -9.26 -16.72 15.98
C ILE A 358 -9.78 -17.98 16.68
N HIS A 359 -10.88 -18.53 16.19
CA HIS A 359 -11.47 -19.76 16.70
C HIS A 359 -11.67 -20.82 15.60
N ASP A 360 -11.16 -20.55 14.40
CA ASP A 360 -11.39 -21.35 13.19
C ASP A 360 -10.20 -22.23 12.76
N GLN A 361 -9.21 -22.39 13.64
CA GLN A 361 -8.01 -23.21 13.37
C GLN A 361 -8.33 -24.71 13.39
N LEU A 362 -8.96 -25.23 12.33
CA LEU A 362 -9.32 -26.64 12.21
C LEU A 362 -8.13 -27.53 11.80
N GLY A 363 -7.11 -26.95 11.19
CA GLY A 363 -5.93 -27.66 10.67
C GLY A 363 -4.85 -27.99 11.69
N LEU A 364 -4.99 -27.57 12.95
CA LEU A 364 -3.98 -27.79 13.99
C LEU A 364 -3.66 -29.27 14.15
N VAL A 365 -2.36 -29.62 14.14
CA VAL A 365 -1.88 -31.01 14.21
C VAL A 365 -2.08 -31.59 15.60
N LYS A 366 -2.59 -32.81 15.66
CA LYS A 366 -2.75 -33.60 16.91
C LYS A 366 -1.38 -33.88 17.53
N GLY A 367 -1.31 -33.74 18.86
CA GLY A 367 -0.04 -33.95 19.62
C GLY A 367 0.75 -32.66 19.89
N GLY A 368 0.26 -31.53 19.39
CA GLY A 368 0.92 -30.23 19.57
C GLY A 368 2.20 -30.07 18.74
N ALA A 369 2.87 -28.96 18.92
CA ALA A 369 4.18 -28.70 18.33
C ALA A 369 5.28 -28.94 19.36
N THR A 370 6.37 -29.56 18.95
CA THR A 370 7.58 -29.67 19.77
C THR A 370 8.18 -28.28 19.99
N THR A 371 9.00 -28.12 21.04
CA THR A 371 9.70 -26.85 21.31
C THR A 371 10.46 -26.33 20.09
N GLN A 372 11.06 -27.22 19.31
CA GLN A 372 11.75 -26.86 18.06
C GLN A 372 10.77 -26.35 16.99
N GLU A 373 9.66 -27.02 16.77
CA GLU A 373 8.63 -26.60 15.80
C GLU A 373 8.00 -25.26 16.19
N VAL A 374 7.83 -25.00 17.49
CA VAL A 374 7.35 -23.70 18.00
C VAL A 374 8.35 -22.60 17.69
N LEU A 375 9.61 -22.80 18.08
CA LEU A 375 10.67 -21.79 17.87
C LEU A 375 10.92 -21.51 16.40
N LEU A 376 10.80 -22.52 15.54
CA LEU A 376 11.05 -22.42 14.12
C LEU A 376 9.80 -22.05 13.30
N ARG A 377 8.67 -21.86 13.94
CA ARG A 377 7.37 -21.58 13.28
C ARG A 377 7.07 -22.56 12.13
N ARG A 378 7.35 -23.85 12.34
CA ARG A 378 7.17 -24.90 11.30
C ARG A 378 5.71 -25.25 11.06
N LYS A 379 4.87 -25.09 12.06
CA LYS A 379 3.47 -25.42 12.06
C LYS A 379 2.67 -24.26 12.61
N GLU A 380 1.42 -24.18 12.18
CA GLU A 380 0.45 -23.28 12.78
C GLU A 380 0.28 -23.61 14.27
N LEU A 381 0.35 -22.59 15.11
CA LEU A 381 0.18 -22.71 16.55
C LEU A 381 -1.22 -22.26 16.95
N ALA A 382 -1.80 -22.96 17.94
CA ALA A 382 -3.08 -22.56 18.51
C ALA A 382 -2.97 -21.12 19.09
N THR A 383 -3.80 -20.24 18.58
CA THR A 383 -3.96 -18.89 19.12
C THR A 383 -5.43 -18.48 19.10
N GLN A 384 -5.87 -17.79 20.13
CA GLN A 384 -7.24 -17.30 20.22
C GLN A 384 -7.38 -15.86 19.79
N TYR A 385 -6.30 -15.10 19.86
CA TYR A 385 -6.25 -13.72 19.41
C TYR A 385 -4.85 -13.31 19.02
N GLN A 386 -4.78 -12.30 18.19
CA GLN A 386 -3.55 -11.56 17.91
C GLN A 386 -3.88 -10.08 17.76
N TYR A 387 -2.96 -9.22 18.13
CA TYR A 387 -3.07 -7.79 17.89
C TYR A 387 -1.71 -7.15 17.71
N PHE A 388 -1.71 -6.05 17.00
CA PHE A 388 -0.59 -5.12 16.96
C PHE A 388 -1.13 -3.70 16.92
N THR A 389 -0.38 -2.74 17.44
CA THR A 389 -0.74 -1.32 17.43
C THR A 389 0.49 -0.50 17.19
N MET A 390 0.37 0.51 16.35
CA MET A 390 1.36 1.56 16.15
C MET A 390 0.68 2.92 16.26
N PHE A 391 1.36 3.87 16.86
CA PHE A 391 0.89 5.24 16.95
C PHE A 391 2.07 6.19 16.86
N GLY A 392 1.82 7.37 16.33
CA GLY A 392 2.84 8.38 16.23
C GLY A 392 2.23 9.76 16.07
N PHE A 393 3.03 10.77 16.31
CA PHE A 393 2.71 12.13 15.95
C PHE A 393 3.93 12.81 15.34
N SER A 394 3.70 13.78 14.50
CA SER A 394 4.73 14.68 14.03
C SER A 394 4.28 16.13 14.18
N PHE A 395 5.16 16.95 14.72
CA PHE A 395 4.91 18.38 14.82
C PHE A 395 6.02 19.15 14.13
N THR A 396 5.67 19.82 13.05
CA THR A 396 6.59 20.59 12.22
C THR A 396 6.28 22.05 12.29
N PHE A 397 7.24 22.86 12.75
CA PHE A 397 7.10 24.30 12.88
C PHE A 397 8.31 25.03 12.25
N GLY A 398 8.26 26.35 12.17
CA GLY A 398 9.31 27.18 11.58
C GLY A 398 8.94 27.68 10.19
N SER A 399 9.90 27.77 9.25
CA SER A 399 9.64 28.31 7.90
C SER A 399 8.49 27.60 7.21
N ILE A 400 7.57 28.34 6.60
CA ILE A 400 6.43 27.78 5.86
C ILE A 400 6.83 27.18 4.50
N TYR A 401 8.03 27.49 4.02
CA TYR A 401 8.49 27.13 2.69
C TYR A 401 9.48 25.98 2.70
N ASN A 402 9.43 25.17 1.65
CA ASN A 402 10.23 23.97 1.46
C ASN A 402 10.70 23.83 0.01
N ASN A 403 11.30 24.94 -0.52
CA ASN A 403 11.71 25.01 -1.92
C ASN A 403 13.13 24.52 -2.16
N VAL A 404 14.00 24.54 -1.13
CA VAL A 404 15.43 24.28 -1.29
C VAL A 404 15.70 22.79 -1.19
N VAL A 405 16.47 22.30 -2.15
CA VAL A 405 16.97 20.92 -2.21
C VAL A 405 18.48 20.95 -1.99
N ASN A 406 18.94 20.38 -0.89
CA ASN A 406 20.36 20.22 -0.60
C ASN A 406 20.67 18.75 -0.22
N PRO A 407 21.16 17.92 -1.15
CA PRO A 407 21.48 16.53 -0.91
C PRO A 407 22.86 16.32 -0.25
N ARG A 408 23.57 17.39 0.11
CA ARG A 408 24.92 17.28 0.70
C ARG A 408 24.84 16.57 2.05
N PHE A 409 25.79 15.68 2.31
CA PHE A 409 25.81 14.81 3.49
C PHE A 409 24.53 13.97 3.70
N GLY A 410 23.70 13.84 2.65
CA GLY A 410 22.58 12.90 2.65
C GLY A 410 23.08 11.45 2.67
N ASN A 411 22.39 10.58 3.43
CA ASN A 411 22.63 9.15 3.34
C ASN A 411 22.41 8.68 1.90
N SER A 412 23.30 7.83 1.39
CA SER A 412 23.22 7.21 0.06
C SER A 412 22.08 6.18 -0.08
N GLY A 413 21.16 6.12 0.90
CA GLY A 413 19.90 5.40 0.80
C GLY A 413 18.87 6.33 0.20
N GLY A 414 18.55 6.13 -1.07
CA GLY A 414 17.53 6.91 -1.77
C GLY A 414 16.25 6.99 -0.97
N GLY A 415 15.67 8.18 -0.90
CA GLY A 415 14.36 8.42 -0.32
C GLY A 415 13.25 7.75 -1.14
N GLY A 416 13.25 6.42 -1.17
CA GLY A 416 12.10 5.63 -1.51
C GLY A 416 11.26 5.51 -0.26
N SER A 417 10.15 6.22 -0.17
CA SER A 417 9.12 5.85 0.78
C SER A 417 8.73 4.40 0.45
N MET A 418 9.07 3.46 1.34
CA MET A 418 8.45 2.15 1.28
C MET A 418 6.96 2.35 1.52
N THR A 419 6.19 2.45 0.46
CA THR A 419 4.75 2.25 0.53
C THR A 419 4.56 0.76 0.73
N MET A 420 4.38 0.32 1.97
CA MET A 420 3.90 -1.03 2.24
C MET A 420 2.50 -1.14 1.66
N THR A 421 2.39 -1.71 0.48
CA THR A 421 1.11 -2.19 -0.02
C THR A 421 0.87 -3.53 0.68
N ILE A 422 0.04 -3.51 1.71
CA ILE A 422 -0.49 -4.73 2.29
C ILE A 422 -1.60 -5.18 1.34
N ASN A 423 -1.32 -6.27 0.61
CA ASN A 423 -2.33 -6.97 -0.20
C ASN A 423 -3.26 -7.78 0.70
#